data_5fe477cc466fb8e8c07f9f0afcff87a1
#
_entry.id   5fe477cc466fb8e8c07f9f0afcff87a1
#
_cell.length_a   1.000
_cell.length_b   1.000
_cell.length_c   1.000
_cell.angle_alpha   90.00
_cell.angle_beta   90.00
_cell.angle_gamma   90.00
#
_symmetry.space_group_name_H-M   'P 1'
#
loop_
_entity.id
_entity.type
_entity.pdbx_description
1 polymer ?
#
loop_
_entity_poly.entity_id
_entity_poly.type
_entity_poly.pdbx_seq_one_letter_code
_entity_poly.pdbx_strand_id
1 'polypeptide(L)'
;MFIISLFLFFFNCKEKESSFDSSVNTGEIYTTDFENKKLRDSLQEKAIYSNDTVAYKQLRNIYYLSGNADDFLYNSMIMYNRNNYQSAKEDVIFILNRKEDVDVKTKALIDNNF
;
A
#
# COMPACT_ATOMS: atom_id res chain seq x y z
N MET A 1 29.91 17.39 30.18
CA MET A 1 29.84 18.39 29.10
C MET A 1 29.48 17.74 27.77
N PHE A 2 30.28 16.81 27.32
CA PHE A 2 30.01 16.15 26.03
C PHE A 2 28.68 15.39 25.99
N ILE A 3 28.31 14.78 27.08
CA ILE A 3 27.07 14.00 27.20
C ILE A 3 25.86 14.89 27.05
N ILE A 4 25.90 16.10 27.57
CA ILE A 4 24.79 17.05 27.49
C ILE A 4 24.57 17.50 26.04
N SER A 5 25.67 17.75 25.33
CA SER A 5 25.60 18.14 23.92
C SER A 5 24.96 17.04 23.04
N LEU A 6 25.34 15.80 23.31
CA LEU A 6 24.81 14.67 22.60
C LEU A 6 23.32 14.51 22.86
N PHE A 7 22.89 14.73 24.08
CA PHE A 7 21.52 14.62 24.51
C PHE A 7 20.61 15.62 23.78
N LEU A 8 21.09 16.85 23.63
CA LEU A 8 20.35 17.88 22.90
C LEU A 8 20.15 17.51 21.43
N PHE A 9 21.09 16.81 20.87
CA PHE A 9 20.99 16.35 19.49
C PHE A 9 19.81 15.40 19.28
N PHE A 10 19.60 14.48 20.22
CA PHE A 10 18.48 13.56 20.14
C PHE A 10 17.12 14.25 20.25
N PHE A 11 17.02 15.25 21.08
CA PHE A 11 15.79 16.01 21.20
C PHE A 11 15.40 16.70 19.90
N ASN A 12 16.37 17.25 19.20
CA ASN A 12 16.11 17.91 17.93
C ASN A 12 15.55 16.96 16.90
N CYS A 13 16.03 15.73 16.86
CA CYS A 13 15.50 14.72 15.95
C CYS A 13 14.05 14.39 16.25
N LYS A 14 13.68 14.25 17.52
CA LYS A 14 12.31 13.97 17.91
C LYS A 14 11.36 15.11 17.57
N GLU A 15 11.79 16.32 17.76
CA GLU A 15 10.99 17.49 17.42
C GLU A 15 10.69 17.55 15.93
N LYS A 16 11.64 17.19 15.10
CA LYS A 16 11.41 17.14 13.67
C LYS A 16 10.35 16.14 13.28
N GLU A 17 10.35 14.99 13.90
CA GLU A 17 9.34 13.97 13.61
C GLU A 17 7.95 14.41 14.01
N SER A 18 7.81 14.99 15.19
CA SER A 18 6.49 15.43 15.64
C SER A 18 5.96 16.62 14.87
N SER A 19 6.80 17.53 14.43
CA SER A 19 6.36 18.68 13.63
C SER A 19 5.95 18.26 12.22
N PHE A 20 6.48 17.18 11.73
CA PHE A 20 6.13 16.66 10.41
C PHE A 20 4.65 16.29 10.32
N ASP A 21 4.16 15.60 11.33
CA ASP A 21 2.79 15.06 11.30
C ASP A 21 1.69 16.11 11.31
N SER A 22 1.97 17.29 11.82
CA SER A 22 0.94 18.30 12.01
C SER A 22 0.61 19.11 10.76
N SER A 23 1.47 19.10 9.75
CA SER A 23 1.34 19.99 8.60
C SER A 23 1.16 19.29 7.26
N VAL A 24 1.21 17.96 7.21
CA VAL A 24 1.21 17.22 5.95
C VAL A 24 -0.13 16.53 5.72
N ASN A 25 -0.67 16.72 4.52
CA ASN A 25 -1.88 16.04 4.08
C ASN A 25 -1.53 14.62 3.66
N THR A 26 -2.05 13.64 4.38
CA THR A 26 -1.80 12.22 4.13
C THR A 26 -2.18 11.80 2.71
N GLY A 27 -3.34 12.28 2.22
CA GLY A 27 -3.78 11.97 0.87
C GLY A 27 -2.83 12.49 -0.20
N GLU A 28 -2.26 13.66 0.01
CA GLU A 28 -1.29 14.24 -0.91
C GLU A 28 0.00 13.44 -0.99
N ILE A 29 0.49 12.94 0.16
CA ILE A 29 1.68 12.08 0.19
C ILE A 29 1.44 10.81 -0.64
N TYR A 30 0.32 10.16 -0.45
CA TYR A 30 0.02 8.93 -1.17
C TYR A 30 -0.24 9.18 -2.65
N THR A 31 -0.77 10.32 -3.02
CA THR A 31 -0.91 10.71 -4.43
C THR A 31 0.45 10.86 -5.09
N THR A 32 1.40 11.51 -4.42
CA THR A 32 2.76 11.66 -4.90
C THR A 32 3.44 10.30 -5.04
N ASP A 33 3.29 9.43 -4.05
CA ASP A 33 3.85 8.08 -4.11
C ASP A 33 3.23 7.26 -5.23
N PHE A 34 1.93 7.41 -5.47
CA PHE A 34 1.25 6.72 -6.56
C PHE A 34 1.82 7.13 -7.92
N GLU A 35 2.13 8.39 -8.11
CA GLU A 35 2.72 8.88 -9.35
C GLU A 35 4.17 8.43 -9.54
N ASN A 36 4.82 8.00 -8.49
CA ASN A 36 6.19 7.49 -8.55
C ASN A 36 6.22 6.05 -9.06
N LYS A 37 6.36 5.90 -10.37
CA LYS A 37 6.36 4.60 -11.02
C LYS A 37 7.49 3.69 -10.52
N LYS A 38 8.67 4.24 -10.29
CA LYS A 38 9.81 3.45 -9.79
C LYS A 38 9.52 2.84 -8.44
N LEU A 39 8.91 3.61 -7.55
CA LEU A 39 8.53 3.13 -6.22
C LEU A 39 7.49 2.01 -6.33
N ARG A 40 6.45 2.22 -7.14
CA ARG A 40 5.41 1.21 -7.33
C ARG A 40 5.98 -0.08 -7.92
N ASP A 41 6.81 0.02 -8.94
CA ASP A 41 7.41 -1.13 -9.58
C ASP A 41 8.31 -1.91 -8.61
N SER A 42 9.09 -1.21 -7.80
CA SER A 42 9.96 -1.82 -6.81
C SER A 42 9.16 -2.56 -5.73
N LEU A 43 8.10 -1.94 -5.22
CA LEU A 43 7.24 -2.57 -4.22
C LEU A 43 6.50 -3.77 -4.80
N GLN A 44 6.00 -3.64 -6.02
CA GLN A 44 5.31 -4.73 -6.72
C GLN A 44 6.24 -5.95 -6.90
N GLU A 45 7.45 -5.72 -7.33
CA GLU A 45 8.42 -6.79 -7.52
C GLU A 45 8.72 -7.51 -6.21
N LYS A 46 8.97 -6.77 -5.14
CA LYS A 46 9.22 -7.36 -3.83
C LYS A 46 8.01 -8.13 -3.31
N ALA A 47 6.84 -7.55 -3.44
CA ALA A 47 5.61 -8.18 -2.96
C ALA A 47 5.34 -9.49 -3.68
N ILE A 48 5.34 -9.47 -4.99
CA ILE A 48 4.92 -10.60 -5.80
C ILE A 48 6.00 -11.67 -5.90
N TYR A 49 7.23 -11.28 -6.23
CA TYR A 49 8.29 -12.25 -6.51
C TYR A 49 9.08 -12.68 -5.28
N SER A 50 9.14 -11.85 -4.25
CA SER A 50 9.80 -12.19 -2.99
C SER A 50 8.81 -12.52 -1.87
N ASN A 51 7.52 -12.52 -2.16
CA ASN A 51 6.47 -12.74 -1.16
C ASN A 51 6.63 -11.81 0.06
N ASP A 52 6.99 -10.57 -0.21
CA ASP A 52 7.18 -9.57 0.84
C ASP A 52 5.84 -8.92 1.19
N THR A 53 5.23 -9.37 2.28
CA THR A 53 3.92 -8.88 2.69
C THR A 53 3.96 -7.44 3.19
N VAL A 54 5.09 -6.97 3.69
CA VAL A 54 5.25 -5.56 4.08
C VAL A 54 5.24 -4.67 2.84
N ALA A 55 5.97 -5.05 1.80
CA ALA A 55 5.96 -4.33 0.52
C ALA A 55 4.55 -4.34 -0.09
N TYR A 56 3.85 -5.46 -0.01
CA TYR A 56 2.47 -5.55 -0.49
C TYR A 56 1.56 -4.55 0.23
N LYS A 57 1.65 -4.47 1.55
CA LYS A 57 0.83 -3.55 2.32
C LYS A 57 1.15 -2.09 2.03
N GLN A 58 2.42 -1.78 1.83
CA GLN A 58 2.82 -0.43 1.44
C GLN A 58 2.25 -0.07 0.07
N LEU A 59 2.35 -0.97 -0.89
CA LEU A 59 1.81 -0.77 -2.23
C LEU A 59 0.29 -0.60 -2.18
N ARG A 60 -0.40 -1.45 -1.42
CA ARG A 60 -1.84 -1.33 -1.22
C ARG A 60 -2.23 0.03 -0.67
N ASN A 61 -1.53 0.51 0.34
CA ASN A 61 -1.82 1.81 0.94
C ASN A 61 -1.64 2.94 -0.05
N ILE A 62 -0.61 2.88 -0.89
CA ILE A 62 -0.39 3.87 -1.94
C ILE A 62 -1.59 3.93 -2.89
N TYR A 63 -2.09 2.79 -3.31
CA TYR A 63 -3.25 2.73 -4.21
C TYR A 63 -4.54 3.16 -3.51
N TYR A 64 -4.80 2.64 -2.32
CA TYR A 64 -6.06 2.90 -1.61
C TYR A 64 -6.17 4.35 -1.16
N LEU A 65 -5.12 4.88 -0.57
CA LEU A 65 -5.16 6.21 0.03
C LEU A 65 -4.93 7.34 -0.97
N SER A 66 -4.51 7.01 -2.18
CA SER A 66 -4.46 7.97 -3.30
C SER A 66 -5.75 8.02 -4.11
N GLY A 67 -6.75 7.20 -3.75
CA GLY A 67 -8.00 7.14 -4.49
C GLY A 67 -7.96 6.22 -5.71
N ASN A 68 -6.99 5.32 -5.79
CA ASN A 68 -6.81 4.43 -6.95
C ASN A 68 -6.97 2.96 -6.57
N ALA A 69 -7.84 2.67 -5.61
CA ALA A 69 -8.03 1.31 -5.11
C ALA A 69 -8.40 0.31 -6.20
N ASP A 70 -9.20 0.72 -7.18
CA ASP A 70 -9.64 -0.18 -8.25
C ASP A 70 -8.48 -0.65 -9.12
N ASP A 71 -7.46 0.17 -9.26
CA ASP A 71 -6.27 -0.18 -10.05
C ASP A 71 -5.38 -1.20 -9.34
N PHE A 72 -5.64 -1.47 -8.07
CA PHE A 72 -4.89 -2.45 -7.29
C PHE A 72 -5.36 -3.89 -7.52
N LEU A 73 -6.45 -4.10 -8.24
CA LEU A 73 -7.03 -5.43 -8.45
C LEU A 73 -6.01 -6.42 -9.04
N TYR A 74 -5.27 -5.99 -10.05
CA TYR A 74 -4.27 -6.83 -10.70
C TYR A 74 -3.21 -7.32 -9.71
N ASN A 75 -2.67 -6.42 -8.90
CA ASN A 75 -1.66 -6.76 -7.91
C ASN A 75 -2.19 -7.76 -6.87
N SER A 76 -3.41 -7.55 -6.40
CA SER A 76 -4.00 -8.43 -5.40
C SER A 76 -4.30 -9.82 -5.97
N MET A 77 -4.77 -9.90 -7.20
CA MET A 77 -5.01 -11.18 -7.87
C MET A 77 -3.72 -11.99 -8.02
N ILE A 78 -2.67 -11.37 -8.51
CA ILE A 78 -1.39 -12.06 -8.71
C ILE A 78 -0.76 -12.45 -7.37
N MET A 79 -0.81 -11.57 -6.39
CA MET A 79 -0.27 -11.87 -5.07
C MET A 79 -0.96 -13.09 -4.45
N TYR A 80 -2.27 -13.18 -4.57
CA TYR A 80 -2.99 -14.35 -4.08
C TYR A 80 -2.66 -15.60 -4.88
N ASN A 81 -2.71 -15.51 -6.21
CA ASN A 81 -2.48 -16.69 -7.06
C ASN A 81 -1.07 -17.23 -6.94
N ARG A 82 -0.08 -16.35 -6.86
CA ARG A 82 1.32 -16.75 -6.81
C ARG A 82 1.78 -17.16 -5.42
N ASN A 83 1.37 -16.41 -4.40
CA ASN A 83 1.89 -16.55 -3.06
C ASN A 83 0.87 -17.08 -2.05
N ASN A 84 -0.36 -17.27 -2.48
CA ASN A 84 -1.45 -17.73 -1.62
C ASN A 84 -1.65 -16.84 -0.39
N TYR A 85 -1.45 -15.54 -0.57
CA TYR A 85 -1.55 -14.57 0.53
C TYR A 85 -3.01 -14.21 0.75
N GLN A 86 -3.55 -14.60 1.91
CA GLN A 86 -4.98 -14.49 2.20
C GLN A 86 -5.48 -13.05 2.21
N SER A 87 -4.70 -12.10 2.69
CA SER A 87 -5.10 -10.69 2.67
C SER A 87 -5.28 -10.16 1.25
N ALA A 88 -4.54 -10.69 0.29
CA ALA A 88 -4.71 -10.30 -1.11
C ALA A 88 -6.04 -10.80 -1.66
N LYS A 89 -6.49 -11.97 -1.25
CA LYS A 89 -7.82 -12.47 -1.59
C LYS A 89 -8.90 -11.52 -1.08
N GLU A 90 -8.77 -11.06 0.15
CA GLU A 90 -9.70 -10.11 0.75
C GLU A 90 -9.72 -8.79 -0.03
N ASP A 91 -8.55 -8.34 -0.49
CA ASP A 91 -8.46 -7.13 -1.31
C ASP A 91 -9.18 -7.30 -2.65
N VAL A 92 -9.05 -8.47 -3.29
CA VAL A 92 -9.78 -8.76 -4.53
C VAL A 92 -11.29 -8.62 -4.31
N ILE A 93 -11.79 -9.25 -3.26
CA ILE A 93 -13.22 -9.22 -2.95
C ILE A 93 -13.68 -7.80 -2.66
N PHE A 94 -12.90 -7.06 -1.88
CA PHE A 94 -13.20 -5.67 -1.54
C PHE A 94 -13.31 -4.78 -2.78
N ILE A 95 -12.34 -4.89 -3.69
CA ILE A 95 -12.30 -4.06 -4.90
C ILE A 95 -13.48 -4.41 -5.81
N LEU A 96 -13.75 -5.69 -6.01
CA LEU A 96 -14.85 -6.13 -6.87
C LEU A 96 -16.20 -5.71 -6.34
N ASN A 97 -16.40 -5.73 -5.02
CA ASN A 97 -17.64 -5.30 -4.43
C ASN A 97 -17.89 -3.79 -4.58
N ARG A 98 -16.84 -3.01 -4.78
CA ARG A 98 -16.94 -1.57 -5.03
C ARG A 98 -17.28 -1.24 -6.48
N LYS A 99 -16.92 -2.13 -7.42
CA LYS A 99 -17.10 -1.86 -8.84
C LYS A 99 -18.53 -2.19 -9.26
N GLU A 100 -19.26 -1.18 -9.66
CA GLU A 100 -20.65 -1.34 -10.11
C GLU A 100 -20.73 -1.91 -11.53
N ASP A 101 -19.67 -1.73 -12.31
CA ASP A 101 -19.61 -2.13 -13.71
C ASP A 101 -19.12 -3.57 -13.92
N VAL A 102 -18.76 -4.27 -12.86
CA VAL A 102 -18.37 -5.67 -12.96
C VAL A 102 -19.63 -6.53 -13.13
N ASP A 103 -19.71 -7.25 -14.23
CA ASP A 103 -20.86 -8.09 -14.47
C ASP A 103 -20.94 -9.26 -13.49
N VAL A 104 -22.16 -9.71 -13.24
CA VAL A 104 -22.45 -10.75 -12.25
C VAL A 104 -21.69 -12.04 -12.53
N LYS A 105 -21.51 -12.37 -13.81
CA LYS A 105 -20.83 -13.59 -14.23
C LYS A 105 -19.34 -13.54 -13.89
N THR A 106 -18.69 -12.43 -14.20
CA THR A 106 -17.28 -12.23 -13.90
C THR A 106 -17.06 -12.28 -12.39
N LYS A 107 -17.91 -11.61 -11.64
CA LYS A 107 -17.84 -11.60 -10.18
C LYS A 107 -17.99 -13.00 -9.60
N ALA A 108 -18.95 -13.78 -10.10
CA ALA A 108 -19.17 -15.16 -9.66
C ALA A 108 -17.96 -16.05 -9.96
N LEU A 109 -17.33 -15.88 -11.12
CA LEU A 109 -16.13 -16.62 -11.47
C LEU A 109 -14.97 -16.34 -10.50
N ILE A 110 -14.81 -15.09 -10.14
CA ILE A 110 -13.74 -14.69 -9.22
C ILE A 110 -14.05 -15.19 -7.80
N ASP A 111 -15.27 -15.05 -7.35
CA ASP A 111 -15.70 -15.53 -6.04
C ASP A 111 -15.52 -17.05 -5.88
N ASN A 112 -15.71 -17.80 -6.94
CA ASN A 112 -15.55 -19.25 -6.92
C ASN A 112 -14.08 -19.69 -6.97
N ASN A 113 -13.21 -18.90 -7.55
CA ASN A 113 -11.80 -19.24 -7.71
C ASN A 113 -10.89 -18.63 -6.62
N PHE A 114 -11.41 -17.75 -5.83
CA PHE A 114 -10.71 -17.12 -4.71
C PHE A 114 -11.46 -17.43 -3.38
#